data_968394d94f3be4a5f6d28febe69c4032
#
_entry.id   968394d94f3be4a5f6d28febe69c4032
#
_cell.length_a   1.000
_cell.length_b   1.000
_cell.length_c   1.000
_cell.angle_alpha   90.00
_cell.angle_beta   90.00
_cell.angle_gamma   90.00
#
_symmetry.space_group_name_H-M   'P 1'
#
loop_
_entity.id
_entity.type
_entity.pdbx_description
1 polymer ?
#
loop_
_entity_poly.entity_id
_entity_poly.type
_entity_poly.pdbx_seq_one_letter_code
_entity_poly.pdbx_strand_id
1 'polypeptide(L)'
;IWKSYCFMLFVAYSAIAVGFASSIDLAKRQRIMELLAVLRNCSLTYMSFAVLLLVFKNPMIDSRYLFIGSYLLFILFSCLGRYVLKRVLTNNFSNSRNATLVGVVTTPDRAEQFVQSLQEDWTKRVDGVTILHADALAATASVGNPGAYRAMHSRTVEQRCCGVAVLPDLSSFLSWVRLSSIDEVYINFSGKEANWSTENLNAFIEELEDMGVLVHINIPTLEQFVEESKFNHMRCDIVAGYPMVGVSAAVQNSKMLGLKRFIDIIGAIVGLIVSAPIILLVAVPLLLESRGGLFFKQQRVGRNGRLFYMYKLRSMYANAEQRKKEFEEKNHMQGLMFKMDNDPRITKVGRFIRKFSIDELPQFYNVLRGDMSLVGTRPPTLDEFEQYSSHHKRRLSMRPGITGLWQVSGRSQIEDFEEVVRLDCQYIDNWSPSLDIKILFKTLGVVFTGHGAQ
;
A
#
# COMPACT_ATOMS: atom_id res chain seq x y z
N ILE A 1 28.41 -30.74 15.72
CA ILE A 1 29.27 -30.04 14.76
C ILE A 1 28.46 -29.47 13.59
N TRP A 2 27.72 -30.29 12.81
CA TRP A 2 26.96 -29.82 11.65
C TRP A 2 25.86 -28.80 11.99
N LYS A 3 25.11 -28.99 13.08
CA LYS A 3 24.09 -28.06 13.54
C LYS A 3 24.66 -26.68 13.88
N SER A 4 25.83 -26.65 14.56
CA SER A 4 26.53 -25.43 14.89
C SER A 4 27.06 -24.72 13.65
N TYR A 5 27.57 -25.46 12.66
CA TYR A 5 28.03 -24.94 11.37
C TYR A 5 26.92 -24.24 10.61
N CYS A 6 25.77 -24.92 10.42
CA CYS A 6 24.61 -24.36 9.75
C CYS A 6 24.05 -23.11 10.47
N PHE A 7 24.04 -23.14 11.81
CA PHE A 7 23.58 -21.99 12.60
C PHE A 7 24.49 -20.78 12.44
N MET A 8 25.80 -20.95 12.51
CA MET A 8 26.77 -19.86 12.31
C MET A 8 26.70 -19.30 10.89
N LEU A 9 26.57 -20.16 9.88
CA LEU A 9 26.40 -19.72 8.50
C LEU A 9 25.09 -18.93 8.33
N PHE A 10 24.00 -19.36 8.95
CA PHE A 10 22.73 -18.67 8.95
C PHE A 10 22.81 -17.28 9.61
N VAL A 11 23.49 -17.19 10.75
CA VAL A 11 23.71 -15.91 11.45
C VAL A 11 24.54 -14.95 10.59
N ALA A 12 25.64 -15.44 10.00
CA ALA A 12 26.48 -14.63 9.10
C ALA A 12 25.71 -14.13 7.89
N TYR A 13 24.91 -15.02 7.25
CA TYR A 13 24.07 -14.66 6.12
C TYR A 13 23.02 -13.60 6.50
N SER A 14 22.32 -13.80 7.63
CA SER A 14 21.30 -12.87 8.10
C SER A 14 21.86 -11.48 8.39
N ALA A 15 23.03 -11.40 9.03
CA ALA A 15 23.71 -10.14 9.31
C ALA A 15 24.07 -9.38 8.02
N ILE A 16 24.64 -10.08 7.03
CA ILE A 16 25.00 -9.48 5.74
C ILE A 16 23.74 -9.11 4.93
N ALA A 17 22.72 -9.95 4.92
CA ALA A 17 21.46 -9.68 4.20
C ALA A 17 20.75 -8.42 4.73
N VAL A 18 20.74 -8.23 6.05
CA VAL A 18 20.15 -7.03 6.69
C VAL A 18 21.04 -5.80 6.46
N GLY A 19 22.36 -5.94 6.66
CA GLY A 19 23.28 -4.81 6.55
C GLY A 19 23.40 -4.21 5.15
N PHE A 20 23.40 -5.04 4.12
CA PHE A 20 23.63 -4.60 2.73
C PHE A 20 22.34 -4.48 1.89
N ALA A 21 21.18 -4.84 2.45
CA ALA A 21 19.86 -4.71 1.78
C ALA A 21 19.86 -5.13 0.28
N SER A 22 20.68 -6.13 -0.05
CA SER A 22 21.01 -6.52 -1.44
C SER A 22 19.83 -7.07 -2.23
N SER A 23 18.70 -7.34 -1.58
CA SER A 23 17.47 -7.85 -2.18
C SER A 23 16.53 -6.75 -2.67
N ILE A 24 16.73 -5.49 -2.27
CA ILE A 24 15.79 -4.39 -2.58
C ILE A 24 15.70 -4.12 -4.08
N ASP A 25 16.82 -4.24 -4.82
CA ASP A 25 16.88 -3.96 -6.26
C ASP A 25 17.04 -5.23 -7.12
N LEU A 26 16.75 -6.40 -6.56
CA LEU A 26 16.92 -7.70 -7.25
C LEU A 26 16.32 -7.71 -8.66
N ALA A 27 15.19 -7.07 -8.77
CA ALA A 27 14.38 -7.09 -9.95
C ALA A 27 14.86 -6.16 -11.06
N LYS A 28 15.40 -4.99 -10.68
CA LYS A 28 15.86 -3.95 -11.62
C LYS A 28 17.29 -4.17 -12.14
N ARG A 29 18.06 -5.08 -11.50
CA ARG A 29 19.48 -5.29 -11.88
C ARG A 29 19.63 -6.07 -13.17
N GLN A 30 20.54 -5.61 -14.01
CA GLN A 30 21.02 -6.36 -15.19
C GLN A 30 21.74 -7.64 -14.74
N ARG A 31 21.78 -8.67 -15.61
CA ARG A 31 22.33 -10.01 -15.28
C ARG A 31 23.75 -9.98 -14.72
N ILE A 32 24.64 -9.15 -15.30
CA ILE A 32 26.03 -9.02 -14.86
C ILE A 32 26.12 -8.39 -13.47
N MET A 33 25.36 -7.31 -13.23
CA MET A 33 25.33 -6.62 -11.94
C MET A 33 24.72 -7.49 -10.84
N GLU A 34 23.78 -8.36 -11.19
CA GLU A 34 23.21 -9.32 -10.26
C GLU A 34 24.23 -10.39 -9.87
N LEU A 35 24.99 -10.93 -10.83
CA LEU A 35 26.06 -11.89 -10.56
C LEU A 35 27.13 -11.29 -9.62
N LEU A 36 27.56 -10.06 -9.89
CA LEU A 36 28.52 -9.35 -9.03
C LEU A 36 27.97 -9.12 -7.62
N ALA A 37 26.69 -8.79 -7.50
CA ALA A 37 26.03 -8.63 -6.20
C ALA A 37 25.95 -9.95 -5.43
N VAL A 38 25.68 -11.07 -6.11
CA VAL A 38 25.72 -12.42 -5.48
C VAL A 38 27.12 -12.75 -5.00
N LEU A 39 28.12 -12.61 -5.86
CA LEU A 39 29.53 -12.90 -5.49
C LEU A 39 29.98 -12.06 -4.31
N ARG A 40 29.72 -10.75 -4.32
CA ARG A 40 30.03 -9.86 -3.20
C ARG A 40 29.38 -10.32 -1.89
N ASN A 41 28.07 -10.62 -1.92
CA ASN A 41 27.35 -11.01 -0.70
C ASN A 41 27.78 -12.39 -0.18
N CYS A 42 28.00 -13.35 -1.07
CA CYS A 42 28.50 -14.67 -0.69
C CYS A 42 29.90 -14.56 -0.08
N SER A 43 30.78 -13.75 -0.66
CA SER A 43 32.14 -13.53 -0.13
C SER A 43 32.14 -12.88 1.25
N LEU A 44 31.30 -11.82 1.44
CA LEU A 44 31.15 -11.17 2.75
C LEU A 44 30.57 -12.11 3.79
N THR A 45 29.57 -12.92 3.40
CA THR A 45 28.96 -13.93 4.29
C THR A 45 30.00 -14.95 4.73
N TYR A 46 30.78 -15.50 3.79
CA TYR A 46 31.82 -16.49 4.11
C TYR A 46 33.00 -15.91 4.88
N MET A 47 33.35 -14.65 4.66
CA MET A 47 34.35 -13.95 5.46
C MET A 47 33.87 -13.77 6.91
N SER A 48 32.65 -13.33 7.11
CA SER A 48 32.03 -13.24 8.45
C SER A 48 31.89 -14.61 9.11
N PHE A 49 31.51 -15.61 8.33
CA PHE A 49 31.40 -16.98 8.79
C PHE A 49 32.74 -17.59 9.21
N ALA A 50 33.81 -17.33 8.45
CA ALA A 50 35.17 -17.75 8.83
C ALA A 50 35.61 -17.15 10.19
N VAL A 51 35.31 -15.88 10.42
CA VAL A 51 35.55 -15.21 11.71
C VAL A 51 34.79 -15.91 12.85
N LEU A 52 33.53 -16.24 12.64
CA LEU A 52 32.72 -16.97 13.63
C LEU A 52 33.29 -18.35 13.93
N LEU A 53 33.76 -19.10 12.91
CA LEU A 53 34.39 -20.41 13.10
C LEU A 53 35.67 -20.31 13.91
N LEU A 54 36.50 -19.27 13.68
CA LEU A 54 37.71 -19.00 14.45
C LEU A 54 37.38 -18.65 15.90
N VAL A 55 36.45 -17.74 16.15
CA VAL A 55 36.05 -17.30 17.50
C VAL A 55 35.54 -18.47 18.33
N PHE A 56 34.68 -19.32 17.74
CA PHE A 56 34.08 -20.46 18.41
C PHE A 56 34.97 -21.75 18.35
N LYS A 57 36.20 -21.66 17.81
CA LYS A 57 37.14 -22.77 17.66
C LYS A 57 36.51 -24.04 17.07
N ASN A 58 35.70 -23.87 16.02
CA ASN A 58 34.98 -24.97 15.39
C ASN A 58 35.95 -25.82 14.53
N PRO A 59 36.07 -27.15 14.71
CA PRO A 59 37.02 -27.98 14.00
C PRO A 59 36.79 -28.09 12.49
N MET A 60 35.66 -27.60 11.98
CA MET A 60 35.37 -27.56 10.53
C MET A 60 36.30 -26.60 9.76
N ILE A 61 36.97 -25.66 10.44
CA ILE A 61 37.93 -24.74 9.79
C ILE A 61 39.20 -25.47 9.35
N ASP A 62 39.51 -26.63 9.94
CA ASP A 62 40.68 -27.42 9.62
C ASP A 62 40.59 -28.12 8.26
N SER A 63 39.37 -28.29 7.72
CA SER A 63 39.16 -28.89 6.40
C SER A 63 38.97 -27.86 5.30
N ARG A 64 40.11 -27.51 4.64
CA ARG A 64 40.12 -26.55 3.50
C ARG A 64 39.15 -26.95 2.39
N TYR A 65 39.03 -28.24 2.08
CA TYR A 65 38.19 -28.78 1.04
C TYR A 65 36.68 -28.58 1.37
N LEU A 66 36.27 -28.84 2.60
CA LEU A 66 34.92 -28.62 3.05
C LEU A 66 34.55 -27.15 3.03
N PHE A 67 35.44 -26.25 3.46
CA PHE A 67 35.19 -24.82 3.47
C PHE A 67 35.05 -24.27 2.04
N ILE A 68 35.99 -24.59 1.14
CA ILE A 68 35.96 -24.14 -0.26
C ILE A 68 34.75 -24.77 -1.00
N GLY A 69 34.51 -26.07 -0.81
CA GLY A 69 33.39 -26.78 -1.45
C GLY A 69 32.03 -26.21 -1.04
N SER A 70 31.85 -25.94 0.27
CA SER A 70 30.62 -25.33 0.76
C SER A 70 30.45 -23.89 0.26
N TYR A 71 31.50 -23.12 0.08
CA TYR A 71 31.46 -21.78 -0.50
C TYR A 71 31.00 -21.81 -1.96
N LEU A 72 31.57 -22.70 -2.77
CA LEU A 72 31.19 -22.85 -4.17
C LEU A 72 29.72 -23.29 -4.32
N LEU A 73 29.29 -24.26 -3.50
CA LEU A 73 27.87 -24.68 -3.46
C LEU A 73 26.96 -23.55 -3.01
N PHE A 74 27.37 -22.74 -2.04
CA PHE A 74 26.58 -21.60 -1.57
C PHE A 74 26.40 -20.53 -2.66
N ILE A 75 27.46 -20.25 -3.45
CA ILE A 75 27.35 -19.36 -4.63
C ILE A 75 26.37 -19.96 -5.64
N LEU A 76 26.53 -21.24 -5.98
CA LEU A 76 25.68 -21.92 -6.96
C LEU A 76 24.19 -21.87 -6.56
N PHE A 77 23.89 -22.25 -5.31
CA PHE A 77 22.51 -22.21 -4.82
C PHE A 77 21.98 -20.79 -4.68
N SER A 78 22.81 -19.82 -4.31
CA SER A 78 22.42 -18.41 -4.26
C SER A 78 22.11 -17.87 -5.64
N CYS A 79 22.89 -18.21 -6.67
CA CYS A 79 22.60 -17.83 -8.06
C CYS A 79 21.31 -18.48 -8.56
N LEU A 80 21.15 -19.78 -8.33
CA LEU A 80 19.97 -20.53 -8.76
C LEU A 80 18.71 -20.02 -8.05
N GLY A 81 18.77 -19.84 -6.73
CA GLY A 81 17.64 -19.35 -5.93
C GLY A 81 17.21 -17.95 -6.35
N ARG A 82 18.16 -17.05 -6.62
CA ARG A 82 17.85 -15.70 -7.14
C ARG A 82 17.30 -15.73 -8.55
N TYR A 83 17.82 -16.59 -9.41
CA TYR A 83 17.27 -16.76 -10.75
C TYR A 83 15.83 -17.24 -10.74
N VAL A 84 15.54 -18.29 -9.96
CA VAL A 84 14.18 -18.82 -9.78
C VAL A 84 13.27 -17.76 -9.16
N LEU A 85 13.72 -17.11 -8.09
CA LEU A 85 12.97 -16.04 -7.42
C LEU A 85 12.64 -14.89 -8.38
N LYS A 86 13.62 -14.44 -9.15
CA LYS A 86 13.43 -13.39 -10.16
C LYS A 86 12.40 -13.83 -11.21
N ARG A 87 12.49 -15.06 -11.70
CA ARG A 87 11.55 -15.59 -12.69
C ARG A 87 10.12 -15.72 -12.15
N VAL A 88 9.97 -16.19 -10.91
CA VAL A 88 8.67 -16.29 -10.24
C VAL A 88 8.08 -14.90 -9.98
N LEU A 89 8.90 -13.97 -9.52
CA LEU A 89 8.48 -12.59 -9.29
C LEU A 89 8.05 -11.91 -10.60
N THR A 90 8.85 -12.01 -11.65
CA THR A 90 8.52 -11.37 -12.94
C THR A 90 7.25 -11.96 -13.57
N ASN A 91 7.05 -13.28 -13.52
CA ASN A 91 5.88 -13.89 -14.14
C ASN A 91 4.57 -13.66 -13.36
N ASN A 92 4.65 -13.54 -12.02
CA ASN A 92 3.45 -13.45 -11.19
C ASN A 92 3.14 -12.03 -10.72
N PHE A 93 4.09 -11.09 -10.83
CA PHE A 93 3.95 -9.78 -10.22
C PHE A 93 3.15 -8.79 -11.06
N SER A 94 3.33 -8.79 -12.39
CA SER A 94 2.63 -7.86 -13.30
C SER A 94 1.10 -8.01 -13.25
N ASN A 95 0.62 -9.22 -13.00
CA ASN A 95 -0.81 -9.52 -12.83
C ASN A 95 -1.26 -9.56 -11.36
N SER A 96 -0.36 -9.31 -10.42
CA SER A 96 -0.67 -9.37 -8.99
C SER A 96 -1.27 -8.03 -8.52
N ARG A 97 -2.00 -8.09 -7.40
CA ARG A 97 -2.47 -6.89 -6.67
C ARG A 97 -1.33 -5.98 -6.16
N ASN A 98 -0.09 -6.43 -6.26
CA ASN A 98 1.09 -5.72 -5.78
C ASN A 98 1.82 -4.94 -6.88
N ALA A 99 1.40 -5.06 -8.15
CA ALA A 99 1.94 -4.24 -9.23
C ALA A 99 1.62 -2.76 -8.97
N THR A 100 2.59 -1.89 -9.23
CA THR A 100 2.41 -0.44 -9.13
C THR A 100 1.56 0.02 -10.32
N LEU A 101 0.38 0.57 -10.04
CA LEU A 101 -0.52 1.10 -11.06
C LEU A 101 -0.12 2.52 -11.42
N VAL A 102 0.09 2.76 -12.71
CA VAL A 102 0.69 3.98 -13.23
C VAL A 102 -0.27 4.71 -14.16
N GLY A 103 -0.45 6.01 -13.92
CA GLY A 103 -1.02 6.95 -14.85
C GLY A 103 0.08 7.71 -15.60
N VAL A 104 -0.13 8.05 -16.86
CA VAL A 104 0.83 8.76 -17.69
C VAL A 104 0.19 10.00 -18.30
N VAL A 105 0.89 11.13 -18.19
CA VAL A 105 0.55 12.38 -18.89
C VAL A 105 1.74 12.75 -19.77
N THR A 106 1.55 12.83 -21.07
CA THR A 106 2.67 13.00 -22.01
C THR A 106 2.24 13.72 -23.29
N THR A 107 3.21 14.11 -24.12
CA THR A 107 2.99 14.72 -25.43
C THR A 107 2.95 13.64 -26.54
N PRO A 108 2.31 13.90 -27.69
CA PRO A 108 2.14 12.91 -28.76
C PRO A 108 3.45 12.30 -29.26
N ASP A 109 4.50 13.11 -29.35
CA ASP A 109 5.84 12.74 -29.82
C ASP A 109 6.54 11.70 -28.94
N ARG A 110 6.20 11.65 -27.65
CA ARG A 110 6.82 10.77 -26.64
C ARG A 110 5.93 9.63 -26.17
N ALA A 111 4.62 9.71 -26.44
CA ALA A 111 3.62 8.84 -25.85
C ALA A 111 3.94 7.34 -26.06
N GLU A 112 4.18 6.95 -27.29
CA GLU A 112 4.35 5.53 -27.67
C GLU A 112 5.63 4.96 -27.04
N GLN A 113 6.77 5.62 -27.25
CA GLN A 113 8.06 5.18 -26.72
C GLN A 113 8.09 5.15 -25.19
N PHE A 114 7.51 6.16 -24.55
CA PHE A 114 7.51 6.28 -23.10
C PHE A 114 6.61 5.22 -22.42
N VAL A 115 5.39 5.04 -22.94
CA VAL A 115 4.47 4.00 -22.43
C VAL A 115 5.05 2.61 -22.62
N GLN A 116 5.64 2.31 -23.78
CA GLN A 116 6.29 1.02 -24.05
C GLN A 116 7.44 0.77 -23.06
N SER A 117 8.32 1.75 -22.84
CA SER A 117 9.42 1.63 -21.88
C SER A 117 8.97 1.45 -20.44
N LEU A 118 7.84 2.05 -20.04
CA LEU A 118 7.24 1.81 -18.72
C LEU A 118 6.64 0.41 -18.59
N GLN A 119 6.05 -0.13 -19.68
CA GLN A 119 5.50 -1.48 -19.70
C GLN A 119 6.59 -2.58 -19.67
N GLU A 120 7.81 -2.28 -20.13
CA GLU A 120 8.97 -3.17 -19.99
C GLU A 120 9.40 -3.34 -18.52
N ASP A 121 9.09 -2.39 -17.64
CA ASP A 121 9.27 -2.53 -16.19
C ASP A 121 8.14 -3.38 -15.60
N TRP A 122 8.41 -4.67 -15.42
CA TRP A 122 7.46 -5.66 -14.91
C TRP A 122 6.88 -5.30 -13.50
N THR A 123 7.45 -4.34 -12.79
CA THR A 123 6.93 -3.84 -11.50
C THR A 123 5.79 -2.86 -11.68
N LYS A 124 5.62 -2.33 -12.90
CA LYS A 124 4.64 -1.30 -13.23
C LYS A 124 3.59 -1.83 -14.19
N ARG A 125 2.39 -1.30 -14.06
CA ARG A 125 1.31 -1.51 -15.00
C ARG A 125 0.69 -0.17 -15.35
N VAL A 126 0.88 0.26 -16.60
CA VAL A 126 0.24 1.47 -17.11
C VAL A 126 -1.24 1.19 -17.33
N ASP A 127 -2.12 1.93 -16.65
CA ASP A 127 -3.55 1.70 -16.63
C ASP A 127 -4.34 2.80 -17.36
N GLY A 128 -3.75 4.00 -17.52
CA GLY A 128 -4.33 5.11 -18.25
C GLY A 128 -3.28 6.10 -18.74
N VAL A 129 -3.54 6.70 -19.90
CA VAL A 129 -2.67 7.69 -20.56
C VAL A 129 -3.48 8.91 -20.96
N THR A 130 -2.95 10.12 -20.72
CA THR A 130 -3.47 11.35 -21.33
C THR A 130 -2.41 11.93 -22.25
N ILE A 131 -2.79 12.17 -23.49
CA ILE A 131 -1.93 12.77 -24.50
C ILE A 131 -2.35 14.22 -24.69
N LEU A 132 -1.46 15.14 -24.34
CA LEU A 132 -1.69 16.57 -24.43
C LEU A 132 -1.31 17.09 -25.81
N HIS A 133 -2.29 17.59 -26.55
CA HIS A 133 -2.06 18.33 -27.78
C HIS A 133 -1.87 19.82 -27.46
N ALA A 134 -1.09 20.54 -28.25
CA ALA A 134 -0.75 21.96 -28.03
C ALA A 134 -2.01 22.86 -27.89
N ASP A 135 -3.10 22.49 -28.55
CA ASP A 135 -4.36 23.25 -28.54
C ASP A 135 -5.23 22.96 -27.30
N ALA A 136 -5.03 21.82 -26.63
CA ALA A 136 -5.82 21.41 -25.45
C ALA A 136 -5.33 22.04 -24.13
N LEU A 137 -4.15 22.62 -24.12
CA LEU A 137 -3.52 23.25 -22.95
C LEU A 137 -4.16 24.59 -22.55
N ALA A 138 -5.03 25.16 -23.40
CA ALA A 138 -5.73 26.43 -23.12
C ALA A 138 -7.07 26.25 -22.39
N ALA A 139 -7.59 25.04 -22.25
CA ALA A 139 -8.87 24.76 -21.59
C ALA A 139 -8.67 24.44 -20.10
N THR A 140 -8.97 25.43 -19.27
CA THR A 140 -8.90 25.39 -17.81
C THR A 140 -9.80 24.32 -17.19
N ALA A 141 -9.29 23.73 -16.11
CA ALA A 141 -9.96 22.79 -15.23
C ALA A 141 -11.30 23.31 -14.71
N SER A 142 -12.39 22.66 -15.09
CA SER A 142 -13.68 22.75 -14.41
C SER A 142 -13.93 21.45 -13.65
N VAL A 143 -14.30 21.59 -12.38
CA VAL A 143 -14.53 20.52 -11.41
C VAL A 143 -15.48 19.43 -11.97
N GLY A 144 -14.98 18.18 -11.98
CA GLY A 144 -15.69 17.03 -12.57
C GLY A 144 -16.87 16.51 -11.75
N ASN A 145 -17.83 15.94 -12.44
CA ASN A 145 -19.08 15.37 -11.96
C ASN A 145 -18.89 13.96 -11.34
N PRO A 146 -19.41 13.65 -10.11
CA PRO A 146 -19.19 12.39 -9.39
C PRO A 146 -19.72 11.10 -10.06
N GLY A 147 -20.58 11.20 -11.08
CA GLY A 147 -21.12 10.04 -11.80
C GLY A 147 -20.17 9.38 -12.81
N ALA A 148 -18.93 9.88 -12.95
CA ALA A 148 -18.01 9.48 -14.02
C ALA A 148 -17.45 8.05 -13.88
N TYR A 149 -17.34 7.48 -12.65
CA TYR A 149 -16.71 6.17 -12.44
C TYR A 149 -17.46 5.01 -13.12
N ARG A 150 -18.77 4.91 -12.96
CA ARG A 150 -19.58 3.88 -13.64
C ARG A 150 -19.64 4.10 -15.16
N ALA A 151 -19.61 5.36 -15.60
CA ALA A 151 -19.63 5.71 -17.00
C ALA A 151 -18.29 5.44 -17.71
N MET A 152 -17.13 5.54 -17.02
CA MET A 152 -15.82 5.27 -17.60
C MET A 152 -15.57 3.78 -17.90
N HIS A 153 -16.12 2.87 -17.10
CA HIS A 153 -16.02 1.43 -17.38
C HIS A 153 -16.99 0.95 -18.49
N SER A 154 -17.95 1.78 -18.90
CA SER A 154 -18.96 1.47 -19.93
C SER A 154 -18.79 2.24 -21.24
N ARG A 155 -17.98 3.31 -21.28
CA ARG A 155 -17.69 4.03 -22.52
C ARG A 155 -16.58 3.32 -23.29
N THR A 156 -16.87 2.96 -24.51
CA THR A 156 -15.90 2.54 -25.55
C THR A 156 -14.81 3.61 -25.65
N VAL A 157 -13.65 3.32 -25.09
CA VAL A 157 -12.45 4.15 -25.28
C VAL A 157 -12.01 3.94 -26.72
N GLU A 158 -12.27 4.92 -27.60
CA GLU A 158 -12.01 4.81 -29.04
C GLU A 158 -10.52 4.87 -29.37
N GLN A 159 -9.69 5.47 -28.52
CA GLN A 159 -8.25 5.57 -28.72
C GLN A 159 -7.46 4.76 -27.70
N ARG A 160 -6.47 4.01 -28.18
CA ARG A 160 -5.52 3.26 -27.35
C ARG A 160 -4.08 3.60 -27.73
N CYS A 161 -3.23 3.81 -26.74
CA CYS A 161 -1.78 3.95 -26.88
C CYS A 161 -1.10 2.70 -26.30
N CYS A 162 -0.39 1.92 -27.12
CA CYS A 162 0.23 0.66 -26.71
C CYS A 162 -0.71 -0.30 -25.94
N GLY A 163 -1.99 -0.35 -26.32
CA GLY A 163 -3.01 -1.17 -25.66
C GLY A 163 -3.67 -0.53 -24.42
N VAL A 164 -3.18 0.61 -23.96
CA VAL A 164 -3.68 1.36 -22.79
C VAL A 164 -4.74 2.37 -23.23
N ALA A 165 -5.75 2.57 -22.39
CA ALA A 165 -6.81 3.54 -22.61
C ALA A 165 -6.28 4.97 -22.62
N VAL A 166 -6.66 5.77 -23.63
CA VAL A 166 -6.34 7.20 -23.68
C VAL A 166 -7.50 8.01 -23.11
N LEU A 167 -7.20 8.84 -22.13
CA LEU A 167 -8.15 9.77 -21.51
C LEU A 167 -8.13 11.10 -22.26
N PRO A 168 -9.31 11.74 -22.47
CA PRO A 168 -9.43 12.85 -23.43
C PRO A 168 -8.76 14.14 -22.95
N ASP A 169 -8.73 14.40 -21.66
CA ASP A 169 -8.23 15.63 -21.06
C ASP A 169 -7.74 15.43 -19.62
N LEU A 170 -7.11 16.47 -19.04
CA LEU A 170 -6.55 16.45 -17.69
C LEU A 170 -7.63 16.37 -16.60
N SER A 171 -8.78 16.98 -16.81
CA SER A 171 -9.89 16.94 -15.85
C SER A 171 -10.47 15.53 -15.74
N SER A 172 -10.61 14.85 -16.86
CA SER A 172 -10.96 13.44 -16.93
C SER A 172 -9.88 12.56 -16.29
N PHE A 173 -8.60 12.88 -16.49
CA PHE A 173 -7.49 12.19 -15.87
C PHE A 173 -7.51 12.33 -14.34
N LEU A 174 -7.67 13.53 -13.80
CA LEU A 174 -7.77 13.77 -12.35
C LEU A 174 -8.97 13.03 -11.74
N SER A 175 -10.13 13.10 -12.40
CA SER A 175 -11.33 12.38 -11.97
C SER A 175 -11.11 10.85 -11.97
N TRP A 176 -10.41 10.34 -12.99
CA TRP A 176 -10.03 8.93 -13.09
C TRP A 176 -9.02 8.55 -12.01
N VAL A 177 -7.95 9.33 -11.78
CA VAL A 177 -6.97 9.10 -10.71
C VAL A 177 -7.65 9.10 -9.34
N ARG A 178 -8.60 10.02 -9.11
CA ARG A 178 -9.34 10.11 -7.84
C ARG A 178 -10.11 8.84 -7.52
N LEU A 179 -10.75 8.22 -8.52
CA LEU A 179 -11.63 7.07 -8.36
C LEU A 179 -10.94 5.73 -8.65
N SER A 180 -9.71 5.76 -9.20
CA SER A 180 -8.93 4.56 -9.53
C SER A 180 -7.82 4.30 -8.51
N SER A 181 -7.27 3.08 -8.55
CA SER A 181 -6.21 2.61 -7.64
C SER A 181 -4.81 3.00 -8.11
N ILE A 182 -4.60 4.25 -8.55
CA ILE A 182 -3.33 4.70 -9.08
C ILE A 182 -2.33 4.95 -7.95
N ASP A 183 -1.13 4.39 -8.09
CA ASP A 183 -0.03 4.54 -7.14
C ASP A 183 0.92 5.68 -7.54
N GLU A 184 1.22 5.77 -8.85
CA GLU A 184 2.20 6.72 -9.39
C GLU A 184 1.66 7.38 -10.65
N VAL A 185 1.99 8.65 -10.86
CA VAL A 185 1.71 9.39 -12.09
C VAL A 185 3.02 9.89 -12.69
N TYR A 186 3.22 9.64 -13.98
CA TYR A 186 4.39 10.09 -14.72
C TYR A 186 4.00 11.19 -15.70
N ILE A 187 4.64 12.35 -15.55
CA ILE A 187 4.47 13.52 -16.40
C ILE A 187 5.73 13.67 -17.25
N ASN A 188 5.61 13.49 -18.57
CA ASN A 188 6.74 13.57 -19.49
C ASN A 188 6.42 14.47 -20.68
N PHE A 189 6.87 15.73 -20.64
CA PHE A 189 6.70 16.70 -21.71
C PHE A 189 7.99 16.91 -22.51
N SER A 190 7.85 17.22 -23.81
CA SER A 190 8.96 17.75 -24.61
C SER A 190 9.10 19.26 -24.33
N GLY A 191 10.34 19.72 -24.14
CA GLY A 191 10.61 21.11 -23.78
C GLY A 191 10.20 22.18 -24.79
N LYS A 192 9.71 21.79 -25.98
CA LYS A 192 9.27 22.70 -27.04
C LYS A 192 7.77 22.98 -27.07
N GLU A 193 6.97 22.14 -26.40
CA GLU A 193 5.50 22.18 -26.48
C GLU A 193 4.84 22.61 -25.16
N ALA A 194 5.62 22.82 -24.10
CA ALA A 194 5.10 23.20 -22.80
C ALA A 194 4.73 24.69 -22.73
N ASN A 195 3.65 25.08 -23.40
CA ASN A 195 2.94 26.34 -23.11
C ASN A 195 2.09 26.21 -21.81
N TRP A 196 2.42 25.26 -20.94
CA TRP A 196 1.82 25.21 -19.63
C TRP A 196 2.38 26.34 -18.78
N SER A 197 1.51 27.20 -18.26
CA SER A 197 1.96 28.14 -17.25
C SER A 197 2.41 27.35 -16.02
N THR A 198 3.46 27.79 -15.39
CA THR A 198 3.98 27.17 -14.16
C THR A 198 2.89 27.02 -13.11
N GLU A 199 1.95 27.98 -13.04
CA GLU A 199 0.80 27.94 -12.13
C GLU A 199 -0.14 26.77 -12.39
N ASN A 200 -0.47 26.46 -13.64
CA ASN A 200 -1.37 25.35 -13.99
C ASN A 200 -0.72 23.99 -13.72
N LEU A 201 0.58 23.86 -13.96
CA LEU A 201 1.32 22.63 -13.65
C LEU A 201 1.42 22.41 -12.14
N ASN A 202 1.72 23.48 -11.38
CA ASN A 202 1.78 23.40 -9.92
C ASN A 202 0.42 23.02 -9.33
N ALA A 203 -0.68 23.61 -9.77
CA ALA A 203 -2.02 23.26 -9.32
C ALA A 203 -2.39 21.79 -9.62
N PHE A 204 -1.99 21.28 -10.80
CA PHE A 204 -2.20 19.89 -11.18
C PHE A 204 -1.40 18.92 -10.30
N ILE A 205 -0.14 19.27 -9.99
CA ILE A 205 0.72 18.47 -9.12
C ILE A 205 0.20 18.49 -7.67
N GLU A 206 -0.19 19.68 -7.17
CA GLU A 206 -0.76 19.83 -5.82
C GLU A 206 -2.02 18.98 -5.65
N GLU A 207 -2.91 18.91 -6.66
CA GLU A 207 -4.10 18.07 -6.60
C GLU A 207 -3.76 16.58 -6.58
N LEU A 208 -2.76 16.12 -7.35
CA LEU A 208 -2.27 14.75 -7.30
C LEU A 208 -1.58 14.42 -5.96
N GLU A 209 -0.82 15.37 -5.42
CA GLU A 209 -0.18 15.23 -4.11
C GLU A 209 -1.22 15.16 -2.98
N ASP A 210 -2.25 15.98 -3.05
CA ASP A 210 -3.39 15.95 -2.12
C ASP A 210 -4.14 14.60 -2.16
N MET A 211 -4.15 13.91 -3.32
CA MET A 211 -4.66 12.55 -3.42
C MET A 211 -3.70 11.50 -2.84
N GLY A 212 -2.49 11.86 -2.42
CA GLY A 212 -1.46 10.96 -1.91
C GLY A 212 -0.80 10.09 -2.99
N VAL A 213 -0.86 10.51 -4.26
CA VAL A 213 -0.22 9.85 -5.40
C VAL A 213 1.23 10.33 -5.53
N LEU A 214 2.14 9.42 -5.85
CA LEU A 214 3.52 9.78 -6.14
C LEU A 214 3.64 10.33 -7.57
N VAL A 215 4.07 11.57 -7.72
CA VAL A 215 4.21 12.21 -9.03
C VAL A 215 5.67 12.24 -9.46
N HIS A 216 5.94 11.74 -10.67
CA HIS A 216 7.25 11.79 -11.32
C HIS A 216 7.19 12.75 -12.50
N ILE A 217 8.05 13.74 -12.52
CA ILE A 217 8.04 14.79 -13.55
C ILE A 217 9.36 14.78 -14.29
N ASN A 218 9.29 14.72 -15.61
CA ASN A 218 10.43 14.99 -16.47
C ASN A 218 10.54 16.50 -16.67
N ILE A 219 11.61 17.10 -16.15
CA ILE A 219 11.86 18.53 -16.22
C ILE A 219 13.02 18.75 -17.15
N PRO A 220 12.81 19.41 -18.31
CA PRO A 220 13.89 19.73 -19.25
C PRO A 220 14.94 20.69 -18.68
N THR A 221 14.57 21.51 -17.69
CA THR A 221 15.46 22.43 -16.98
C THR A 221 15.15 22.39 -15.48
N LEU A 222 15.93 21.61 -14.74
CA LEU A 222 15.76 21.42 -13.30
C LEU A 222 15.88 22.73 -12.49
N GLU A 223 16.60 23.71 -12.99
CA GLU A 223 16.92 24.96 -12.28
C GLU A 223 15.69 25.83 -12.02
N GLN A 224 14.75 25.93 -12.96
CA GLN A 224 13.56 26.76 -12.80
C GLN A 224 12.56 26.21 -11.78
N PHE A 225 12.55 24.88 -11.57
CA PHE A 225 11.59 24.21 -10.69
C PHE A 225 11.99 24.21 -9.21
N VAL A 226 13.29 24.22 -8.93
CA VAL A 226 13.82 24.16 -7.55
C VAL A 226 13.61 25.48 -6.81
N GLU A 227 13.61 26.62 -7.51
CA GLU A 227 13.42 27.93 -6.88
C GLU A 227 11.97 28.27 -6.52
N GLU A 228 10.98 27.71 -7.23
CA GLU A 228 9.56 28.06 -7.05
C GLU A 228 8.74 26.99 -6.29
N SER A 229 9.25 25.77 -6.11
CA SER A 229 8.46 24.67 -5.57
C SER A 229 8.54 24.56 -4.05
N LYS A 230 7.39 24.50 -3.38
CA LYS A 230 7.20 24.17 -1.97
C LYS A 230 7.35 22.65 -1.68
N PHE A 231 7.95 21.87 -2.58
CA PHE A 231 7.99 20.42 -2.48
C PHE A 231 8.95 19.95 -1.38
N ASN A 232 8.40 19.37 -0.35
CA ASN A 232 9.15 18.91 0.83
C ASN A 232 10.01 17.67 0.57
N HIS A 233 9.75 16.88 -0.49
CA HIS A 233 10.37 15.58 -0.68
C HIS A 233 10.60 15.24 -2.15
N MET A 234 11.76 15.58 -2.67
CA MET A 234 12.20 15.29 -4.03
C MET A 234 13.09 14.05 -4.10
N ARG A 235 12.85 13.20 -5.10
CA ARG A 235 13.75 12.12 -5.51
C ARG A 235 14.04 12.23 -6.99
N CYS A 236 15.32 12.20 -7.37
CA CYS A 236 15.73 12.16 -8.77
C CYS A 236 16.05 10.72 -9.16
N ASP A 237 15.37 10.22 -10.17
CA ASP A 237 15.57 8.87 -10.74
C ASP A 237 15.59 8.94 -12.27
N ILE A 238 16.25 7.97 -12.93
CA ILE A 238 16.14 7.81 -14.39
C ILE A 238 15.08 6.74 -14.65
N VAL A 239 13.97 7.15 -15.26
CA VAL A 239 12.84 6.27 -15.59
C VAL A 239 12.65 6.27 -17.09
N ALA A 240 12.65 5.08 -17.71
CA ALA A 240 12.51 4.92 -19.16
C ALA A 240 13.51 5.77 -19.98
N GLY A 241 14.72 5.99 -19.46
CA GLY A 241 15.76 6.80 -20.10
C GLY A 241 15.64 8.31 -19.87
N TYR A 242 14.62 8.79 -19.17
CA TYR A 242 14.41 10.20 -18.86
C TYR A 242 14.74 10.51 -17.39
N PRO A 243 15.44 11.65 -17.12
CA PRO A 243 15.63 12.11 -15.76
C PRO A 243 14.30 12.61 -15.20
N MET A 244 13.83 12.01 -14.12
CA MET A 244 12.56 12.38 -13.49
C MET A 244 12.75 12.75 -12.03
N VAL A 245 11.96 13.73 -11.59
CA VAL A 245 11.84 14.11 -10.19
C VAL A 245 10.53 13.56 -9.65
N GLY A 246 10.61 12.73 -8.62
CA GLY A 246 9.44 12.23 -7.90
C GLY A 246 9.08 13.15 -6.74
N VAL A 247 7.83 13.54 -6.65
CA VAL A 247 7.26 14.37 -5.59
C VAL A 247 6.18 13.57 -4.86
N SER A 248 6.17 13.60 -3.54
CA SER A 248 5.20 12.86 -2.73
C SER A 248 4.86 13.64 -1.47
N ALA A 249 3.60 13.60 -1.06
CA ALA A 249 3.12 14.20 0.19
C ALA A 249 3.74 13.58 1.45
N ALA A 250 4.19 12.33 1.39
CA ALA A 250 4.79 11.64 2.53
C ALA A 250 6.07 10.88 2.14
N VAL A 251 7.16 11.10 2.88
CA VAL A 251 8.39 10.28 2.72
C VAL A 251 8.14 8.89 3.28
N GLN A 252 7.91 7.94 2.38
CA GLN A 252 7.86 6.54 2.76
C GLN A 252 9.25 5.90 2.61
N ASN A 253 9.97 5.76 3.72
CA ASN A 253 11.21 5.00 3.73
C ASN A 253 10.91 3.50 3.54
N SER A 254 11.31 2.94 2.40
CA SER A 254 11.06 1.55 2.03
C SER A 254 11.53 0.54 3.08
N LYS A 255 12.65 0.83 3.78
CA LYS A 255 13.16 -0.02 4.86
C LYS A 255 12.22 -0.03 6.06
N MET A 256 11.70 1.13 6.44
CA MET A 256 10.75 1.26 7.56
C MET A 256 9.41 0.62 7.23
N LEU A 257 8.94 0.73 5.98
CA LEU A 257 7.74 0.01 5.54
C LEU A 257 7.93 -1.51 5.53
N GLY A 258 9.14 -1.99 5.20
CA GLY A 258 9.50 -3.40 5.34
C GLY A 258 9.44 -3.88 6.79
N LEU A 259 9.98 -3.07 7.73
CA LEU A 259 9.89 -3.34 9.17
C LEU A 259 8.43 -3.34 9.65
N LYS A 260 7.63 -2.36 9.23
CA LYS A 260 6.18 -2.33 9.52
C LYS A 260 5.52 -3.64 9.09
N ARG A 261 5.77 -4.07 7.86
CA ARG A 261 5.18 -5.31 7.33
C ARG A 261 5.59 -6.55 8.12
N PHE A 262 6.85 -6.62 8.54
CA PHE A 262 7.35 -7.70 9.39
C PHE A 262 6.62 -7.74 10.75
N ILE A 263 6.46 -6.59 11.40
CA ILE A 263 5.68 -6.46 12.65
C ILE A 263 4.23 -6.84 12.44
N ASP A 264 3.61 -6.40 11.35
CA ASP A 264 2.23 -6.74 10.97
C ASP A 264 2.04 -8.26 10.84
N ILE A 265 2.97 -8.97 10.19
CA ILE A 265 2.88 -10.43 10.01
C ILE A 265 2.98 -11.16 11.34
N ILE A 266 3.97 -10.80 12.17
CA ILE A 266 4.15 -11.41 13.50
C ILE A 266 2.91 -11.16 14.36
N GLY A 267 2.46 -9.91 14.44
CA GLY A 267 1.29 -9.56 15.23
C GLY A 267 0.00 -10.20 14.71
N ALA A 268 -0.14 -10.36 13.39
CA ALA A 268 -1.28 -11.08 12.81
C ALA A 268 -1.27 -12.57 13.17
N ILE A 269 -0.13 -13.23 13.14
CA ILE A 269 0.01 -14.65 13.54
C ILE A 269 -0.36 -14.80 15.01
N VAL A 270 0.23 -13.98 15.88
CA VAL A 270 -0.08 -13.99 17.32
C VAL A 270 -1.57 -13.69 17.55
N GLY A 271 -2.09 -12.66 16.87
CA GLY A 271 -3.50 -12.28 16.94
C GLY A 271 -4.44 -13.42 16.51
N LEU A 272 -4.14 -14.16 15.45
CA LEU A 272 -4.94 -15.31 15.00
C LEU A 272 -4.90 -16.46 16.02
N ILE A 273 -3.73 -16.77 16.58
CA ILE A 273 -3.59 -17.81 17.60
C ILE A 273 -4.43 -17.47 18.85
N VAL A 274 -4.36 -16.24 19.32
CA VAL A 274 -5.13 -15.77 20.49
C VAL A 274 -6.62 -15.67 20.16
N SER A 275 -6.97 -15.26 18.94
CA SER A 275 -8.36 -15.10 18.52
C SER A 275 -9.10 -16.41 18.33
N ALA A 276 -8.41 -17.48 17.91
CA ALA A 276 -9.03 -18.77 17.56
C ALA A 276 -9.90 -19.34 18.70
N PRO A 277 -9.43 -19.48 19.95
CA PRO A 277 -10.26 -19.97 21.06
C PRO A 277 -11.42 -19.02 21.39
N ILE A 278 -11.23 -17.70 21.30
CA ILE A 278 -12.28 -16.71 21.56
C ILE A 278 -13.39 -16.82 20.52
N ILE A 279 -13.01 -16.94 19.22
CA ILE A 279 -13.95 -17.10 18.13
C ILE A 279 -14.73 -18.41 18.31
N LEU A 280 -14.07 -19.49 18.67
CA LEU A 280 -14.73 -20.79 18.89
C LEU A 280 -15.76 -20.71 20.02
N LEU A 281 -15.44 -20.03 21.10
CA LEU A 281 -16.31 -19.85 22.26
C LEU A 281 -17.55 -19.02 21.92
N VAL A 282 -17.37 -17.94 21.11
CA VAL A 282 -18.45 -17.04 20.72
C VAL A 282 -19.28 -17.60 19.55
N ALA A 283 -18.73 -18.52 18.76
CA ALA A 283 -19.39 -19.09 17.59
C ALA A 283 -20.72 -19.77 17.93
N VAL A 284 -20.74 -20.56 19.03
CA VAL A 284 -21.94 -21.32 19.42
C VAL A 284 -23.11 -20.39 19.73
N PRO A 285 -23.04 -19.43 20.67
CA PRO A 285 -24.15 -18.55 20.97
C PRO A 285 -24.56 -17.69 19.76
N LEU A 286 -23.60 -17.29 18.90
CA LEU A 286 -23.89 -16.48 17.73
C LEU A 286 -24.67 -17.24 16.67
N LEU A 287 -24.33 -18.51 16.42
CA LEU A 287 -25.06 -19.37 15.49
C LEU A 287 -26.44 -19.77 16.01
N LEU A 288 -26.62 -19.89 17.33
CA LEU A 288 -27.92 -20.18 17.94
C LEU A 288 -28.86 -18.98 17.88
N GLU A 289 -28.35 -17.75 18.06
CA GLU A 289 -29.18 -16.54 18.05
C GLU A 289 -29.65 -16.15 16.64
N SER A 290 -28.83 -16.34 15.62
CA SER A 290 -29.15 -15.91 14.25
C SER A 290 -28.76 -16.96 13.23
N ARG A 291 -29.74 -17.43 12.42
CA ARG A 291 -29.51 -18.36 11.32
C ARG A 291 -28.62 -17.76 10.24
N GLY A 292 -27.54 -18.45 9.83
CA GLY A 292 -26.63 -18.06 8.76
C GLY A 292 -25.15 -18.31 9.09
N GLY A 293 -24.20 -17.76 8.30
CA GLY A 293 -22.77 -18.02 8.47
C GLY A 293 -22.16 -17.30 9.68
N LEU A 294 -21.12 -17.86 10.28
CA LEU A 294 -20.37 -17.27 11.39
C LEU A 294 -19.65 -15.97 10.97
N PHE A 295 -19.07 -16.00 9.79
CA PHE A 295 -18.29 -14.87 9.25
C PHE A 295 -19.16 -14.02 8.32
N PHE A 296 -18.97 -12.72 8.43
CA PHE A 296 -19.47 -11.72 7.51
C PHE A 296 -18.29 -11.15 6.72
N LYS A 297 -18.46 -11.01 5.41
CA LYS A 297 -17.48 -10.38 4.53
C LYS A 297 -18.10 -9.16 3.88
N GLN A 298 -17.40 -8.05 3.93
CA GLN A 298 -17.81 -6.79 3.29
C GLN A 298 -16.70 -6.27 2.40
N GLN A 299 -17.07 -5.82 1.20
CA GLN A 299 -16.12 -5.16 0.31
C GLN A 299 -15.77 -3.79 0.87
N ARG A 300 -14.48 -3.50 0.94
CA ARG A 300 -13.92 -2.26 1.46
C ARG A 300 -12.83 -1.76 0.54
N VAL A 301 -12.55 -0.46 0.63
CA VAL A 301 -11.49 0.19 -0.12
C VAL A 301 -10.24 0.25 0.74
N GLY A 302 -9.15 -0.29 0.19
CA GLY A 302 -7.83 -0.34 0.82
C GLY A 302 -6.88 0.70 0.24
N ARG A 303 -5.57 0.41 0.35
CA ARG A 303 -4.51 1.32 -0.10
C ARG A 303 -4.71 1.72 -1.56
N ASN A 304 -4.61 3.01 -1.82
CA ASN A 304 -4.70 3.65 -3.13
C ASN A 304 -5.98 3.31 -3.91
N GLY A 305 -7.08 2.95 -3.20
CA GLY A 305 -8.35 2.62 -3.84
C GLY A 305 -8.55 1.13 -4.17
N ARG A 306 -7.58 0.24 -3.85
CA ARG A 306 -7.70 -1.21 -4.14
C ARG A 306 -8.79 -1.86 -3.31
N LEU A 307 -9.70 -2.57 -3.96
CA LEU A 307 -10.80 -3.26 -3.29
C LEU A 307 -10.32 -4.57 -2.63
N PHE A 308 -10.81 -4.82 -1.41
CA PHE A 308 -10.58 -6.07 -0.70
C PHE A 308 -11.81 -6.50 0.09
N TYR A 309 -11.87 -7.77 0.50
CA TYR A 309 -12.91 -8.27 1.40
C TYR A 309 -12.42 -8.26 2.83
N MET A 310 -13.06 -7.42 3.67
CA MET A 310 -12.83 -7.37 5.11
C MET A 310 -13.68 -8.43 5.81
N TYR A 311 -13.05 -9.24 6.66
CA TYR A 311 -13.72 -10.29 7.43
C TYR A 311 -14.03 -9.83 8.84
N LYS A 312 -15.28 -10.11 9.27
CA LYS A 312 -15.76 -9.87 10.65
C LYS A 312 -16.57 -11.07 11.12
N LEU A 313 -16.81 -11.17 12.43
CA LEU A 313 -17.89 -12.03 12.91
C LEU A 313 -19.23 -11.32 12.68
N ARG A 314 -20.24 -12.11 12.37
CA ARG A 314 -21.57 -11.57 12.11
C ARG A 314 -22.24 -11.11 13.41
N SER A 315 -22.31 -9.82 13.63
CA SER A 315 -22.92 -9.18 14.80
C SER A 315 -24.34 -8.65 14.56
N MET A 316 -24.85 -8.77 13.32
CA MET A 316 -26.15 -8.27 12.89
C MET A 316 -27.00 -9.39 12.28
N TYR A 317 -28.32 -9.18 12.24
CA TYR A 317 -29.27 -10.05 11.55
C TYR A 317 -28.98 -10.12 10.03
N ALA A 318 -29.42 -11.20 9.38
CA ALA A 318 -29.12 -11.46 7.97
C ALA A 318 -29.65 -10.37 6.99
N ASN A 319 -30.71 -9.68 7.35
CA ASN A 319 -31.35 -8.61 6.55
C ASN A 319 -30.88 -7.19 6.93
N ALA A 320 -29.80 -7.07 7.72
CA ALA A 320 -29.34 -5.79 8.26
C ALA A 320 -28.92 -4.78 7.18
N GLU A 321 -28.28 -5.25 6.09
CA GLU A 321 -27.85 -4.39 4.97
C GLU A 321 -29.05 -3.78 4.23
N GLN A 322 -30.09 -4.58 3.98
CA GLN A 322 -31.32 -4.12 3.31
C GLN A 322 -32.04 -3.06 4.13
N ARG A 323 -32.00 -3.20 5.45
CA ARG A 323 -32.62 -2.26 6.39
C ARG A 323 -31.80 -1.00 6.67
N LYS A 324 -30.57 -0.88 6.15
CA LYS A 324 -29.72 0.29 6.36
C LYS A 324 -30.42 1.59 5.92
N LYS A 325 -31.07 1.56 4.75
CA LYS A 325 -31.78 2.72 4.20
C LYS A 325 -32.94 3.22 5.08
N GLU A 326 -33.58 2.32 5.86
CA GLU A 326 -34.67 2.68 6.75
C GLU A 326 -34.22 3.55 7.95
N PHE A 327 -32.89 3.55 8.22
CA PHE A 327 -32.30 4.23 9.38
C PHE A 327 -31.32 5.35 9.00
N GLU A 328 -31.22 5.73 7.73
CA GLU A 328 -30.32 6.80 7.29
C GLU A 328 -30.60 8.14 7.97
N GLU A 329 -31.88 8.46 8.22
CA GLU A 329 -32.28 9.67 8.96
C GLU A 329 -31.83 9.70 10.43
N LYS A 330 -31.46 8.55 11.00
CA LYS A 330 -30.96 8.42 12.40
C LYS A 330 -29.44 8.39 12.50
N ASN A 331 -28.75 8.81 11.46
CA ASN A 331 -27.30 8.90 11.45
C ASN A 331 -26.84 10.05 12.36
N HIS A 332 -25.98 9.73 13.34
CA HIS A 332 -25.38 10.73 14.24
C HIS A 332 -24.11 11.38 13.67
N MET A 333 -23.52 10.80 12.62
CA MET A 333 -22.33 11.35 12.00
C MET A 333 -22.67 12.47 11.02
N GLN A 334 -21.92 13.55 11.07
CA GLN A 334 -21.89 14.56 10.03
C GLN A 334 -20.93 14.09 8.92
N GLY A 335 -21.42 13.97 7.69
CA GLY A 335 -20.64 13.55 6.51
C GLY A 335 -20.86 12.08 6.11
N LEU A 336 -19.81 11.45 5.57
CA LEU A 336 -19.91 10.20 4.78
C LEU A 336 -20.04 8.92 5.62
N MET A 337 -19.77 8.96 6.91
CA MET A 337 -19.82 7.77 7.77
C MET A 337 -21.22 7.59 8.36
N PHE A 338 -21.60 6.31 8.58
CA PHE A 338 -22.86 5.97 9.26
C PHE A 338 -22.58 5.47 10.67
N LYS A 339 -23.23 6.11 11.66
CA LYS A 339 -23.23 5.71 13.07
C LYS A 339 -24.60 5.96 13.68
N MET A 340 -25.11 4.99 14.42
CA MET A 340 -26.39 5.06 15.10
C MET A 340 -26.29 4.39 16.47
N ASP A 341 -26.81 5.07 17.52
CA ASP A 341 -26.91 4.51 18.86
C ASP A 341 -28.05 3.49 18.94
N ASN A 342 -27.84 2.41 19.67
CA ASN A 342 -28.82 1.34 19.85
C ASN A 342 -29.38 0.78 18.53
N ASP A 343 -28.53 0.51 17.55
CA ASP A 343 -28.88 -0.03 16.26
C ASP A 343 -29.70 -1.33 16.39
N PRO A 344 -31.00 -1.35 15.97
CA PRO A 344 -31.90 -2.51 16.14
C PRO A 344 -31.51 -3.70 15.24
N ARG A 345 -30.58 -3.51 14.31
CA ARG A 345 -30.06 -4.56 13.43
C ARG A 345 -29.06 -5.45 14.13
N ILE A 346 -28.54 -5.03 15.30
CA ILE A 346 -27.52 -5.76 16.08
C ILE A 346 -28.22 -6.82 16.95
N THR A 347 -27.72 -8.06 16.93
CA THR A 347 -28.19 -9.15 17.79
C THR A 347 -27.75 -8.94 19.26
N LYS A 348 -28.32 -9.65 20.22
CA LYS A 348 -27.91 -9.52 21.63
C LYS A 348 -26.46 -9.97 21.84
N VAL A 349 -26.08 -11.12 21.29
CA VAL A 349 -24.68 -11.58 21.27
C VAL A 349 -23.82 -10.62 20.45
N GLY A 350 -24.34 -10.11 19.33
CA GLY A 350 -23.69 -9.09 18.51
C GLY A 350 -23.32 -7.83 19.29
N ARG A 351 -24.18 -7.37 20.18
CA ARG A 351 -23.90 -6.21 21.05
C ARG A 351 -22.75 -6.49 22.01
N PHE A 352 -22.71 -7.70 22.58
CA PHE A 352 -21.61 -8.11 23.45
C PHE A 352 -20.27 -8.16 22.70
N ILE A 353 -20.22 -8.82 21.52
CA ILE A 353 -18.97 -8.97 20.78
C ILE A 353 -18.47 -7.63 20.22
N ARG A 354 -19.35 -6.69 19.86
CA ARG A 354 -18.99 -5.33 19.46
C ARG A 354 -18.40 -4.52 20.60
N LYS A 355 -18.98 -4.64 21.81
CA LYS A 355 -18.46 -3.93 22.98
C LYS A 355 -16.99 -4.23 23.27
N PHE A 356 -16.53 -5.44 23.00
CA PHE A 356 -15.14 -5.87 23.18
C PHE A 356 -14.36 -5.97 21.88
N SER A 357 -14.91 -5.48 20.75
CA SER A 357 -14.32 -5.56 19.41
C SER A 357 -13.95 -7.01 18.98
N ILE A 358 -14.60 -8.02 19.56
CA ILE A 358 -14.40 -9.44 19.22
C ILE A 358 -14.84 -9.73 17.78
N ASP A 359 -15.83 -8.98 17.27
CA ASP A 359 -16.29 -9.06 15.88
C ASP A 359 -15.19 -8.71 14.87
N GLU A 360 -14.16 -7.99 15.27
CA GLU A 360 -13.05 -7.56 14.41
C GLU A 360 -11.86 -8.53 14.38
N LEU A 361 -11.84 -9.56 15.27
CA LEU A 361 -10.73 -10.52 15.35
C LEU A 361 -10.40 -11.22 14.02
N PRO A 362 -11.36 -11.58 13.13
CA PRO A 362 -11.03 -12.15 11.83
C PRO A 362 -10.20 -11.24 10.91
N GLN A 363 -10.12 -9.93 11.19
CA GLN A 363 -9.31 -9.00 10.40
C GLN A 363 -7.80 -9.27 10.53
N PHE A 364 -7.33 -10.00 11.57
CA PHE A 364 -5.94 -10.48 11.60
C PHE A 364 -5.60 -11.34 10.39
N TYR A 365 -6.56 -12.04 9.81
CA TYR A 365 -6.37 -12.75 8.53
C TYR A 365 -6.16 -11.76 7.37
N ASN A 366 -6.89 -10.64 7.33
CA ASN A 366 -6.64 -9.59 6.32
C ASN A 366 -5.25 -8.97 6.48
N VAL A 367 -4.77 -8.79 7.71
CA VAL A 367 -3.41 -8.32 7.95
C VAL A 367 -2.38 -9.33 7.46
N LEU A 368 -2.56 -10.61 7.76
CA LEU A 368 -1.64 -11.67 7.29
C LEU A 368 -1.60 -11.74 5.77
N ARG A 369 -2.76 -11.62 5.12
CA ARG A 369 -2.88 -11.60 3.66
C ARG A 369 -2.24 -10.36 3.02
N GLY A 370 -2.14 -9.23 3.75
CA GLY A 370 -1.56 -7.97 3.28
C GLY A 370 -2.58 -6.95 2.76
N ASP A 371 -3.86 -7.24 2.87
CA ASP A 371 -4.93 -6.29 2.57
C ASP A 371 -4.98 -5.16 3.61
N MET A 372 -4.62 -5.47 4.87
CA MET A 372 -4.60 -4.56 6.02
C MET A 372 -3.26 -4.56 6.76
N SER A 373 -3.13 -3.67 7.70
CA SER A 373 -2.06 -3.55 8.71
C SER A 373 -2.67 -3.66 10.10
N LEU A 374 -1.85 -3.88 11.13
CA LEU A 374 -2.32 -3.78 12.51
C LEU A 374 -2.76 -2.35 12.81
N VAL A 375 -1.94 -1.36 12.41
CA VAL A 375 -2.21 0.07 12.60
C VAL A 375 -2.29 0.75 11.24
N GLY A 376 -3.34 1.54 11.02
CA GLY A 376 -3.57 2.27 9.78
C GLY A 376 -4.86 3.09 9.83
N THR A 377 -5.27 3.61 8.69
CA THR A 377 -6.51 4.35 8.53
C THR A 377 -7.72 3.40 8.45
N ARG A 378 -8.93 3.89 8.73
CA ARG A 378 -10.14 3.07 8.59
C ARG A 378 -10.47 2.85 7.11
N PRO A 379 -10.70 1.59 6.67
CA PRO A 379 -11.11 1.33 5.30
C PRO A 379 -12.56 1.78 5.06
N PRO A 380 -12.83 2.68 4.10
CA PRO A 380 -14.18 3.11 3.76
C PRO A 380 -14.96 2.00 3.05
N THR A 381 -16.28 2.12 3.03
CA THR A 381 -17.15 1.37 2.11
C THR A 381 -16.99 1.91 0.69
N LEU A 382 -17.51 1.17 -0.29
CA LEU A 382 -17.50 1.65 -1.68
C LEU A 382 -18.35 2.93 -1.83
N ASP A 383 -19.53 2.95 -1.21
CA ASP A 383 -20.44 4.11 -1.23
C ASP A 383 -19.79 5.37 -0.60
N GLU A 384 -19.03 5.20 0.50
CA GLU A 384 -18.26 6.29 1.10
C GLU A 384 -17.18 6.78 0.15
N PHE A 385 -16.44 5.86 -0.49
CA PHE A 385 -15.32 6.19 -1.39
C PHE A 385 -15.76 6.89 -2.67
N GLU A 386 -16.90 6.54 -3.25
CA GLU A 386 -17.45 7.19 -4.43
C GLU A 386 -17.71 8.69 -4.20
N GLN A 387 -17.91 9.10 -2.95
CA GLN A 387 -18.17 10.48 -2.54
C GLN A 387 -16.89 11.22 -2.06
N TYR A 388 -15.72 10.57 -2.09
CA TYR A 388 -14.46 11.18 -1.64
C TYR A 388 -14.02 12.31 -2.56
N SER A 389 -13.63 13.43 -1.97
CA SER A 389 -12.84 14.47 -2.62
C SER A 389 -11.37 14.01 -2.79
N SER A 390 -10.56 14.77 -3.51
CA SER A 390 -9.12 14.54 -3.65
C SER A 390 -8.43 14.49 -2.27
N HIS A 391 -8.76 15.43 -1.39
CA HIS A 391 -8.25 15.48 -0.02
C HIS A 391 -8.60 14.22 0.79
N HIS A 392 -9.83 13.73 0.69
CA HIS A 392 -10.24 12.50 1.38
C HIS A 392 -9.48 11.28 0.90
N LYS A 393 -9.10 11.23 -0.39
CA LYS A 393 -8.35 10.11 -0.96
C LYS A 393 -6.97 9.94 -0.32
N ARG A 394 -6.33 11.00 0.15
CA ARG A 394 -5.02 10.97 0.82
C ARG A 394 -4.95 9.95 1.97
N ARG A 395 -6.05 9.77 2.71
CA ARG A 395 -6.13 8.78 3.80
C ARG A 395 -5.94 7.32 3.34
N LEU A 396 -6.04 7.06 2.04
CA LEU A 396 -5.83 5.73 1.45
C LEU A 396 -4.37 5.51 0.98
N SER A 397 -3.46 6.46 1.12
CA SER A 397 -2.06 6.32 0.70
C SER A 397 -1.28 5.27 1.50
N MET A 398 -1.77 4.89 2.68
CA MET A 398 -1.27 3.75 3.47
C MET A 398 -2.28 2.61 3.56
N ARG A 399 -1.80 1.40 3.96
CA ARG A 399 -2.71 0.27 4.21
C ARG A 399 -3.66 0.59 5.35
N PRO A 400 -4.95 0.23 5.22
CA PRO A 400 -5.90 0.39 6.32
C PRO A 400 -5.51 -0.51 7.50
N GLY A 401 -5.87 -0.07 8.72
CA GLY A 401 -5.55 -0.77 9.96
C GLY A 401 -6.75 -1.44 10.62
N ILE A 402 -6.47 -2.40 11.49
CA ILE A 402 -7.46 -2.88 12.48
C ILE A 402 -7.74 -1.75 13.48
N THR A 403 -6.67 -1.03 13.89
CA THR A 403 -6.75 0.18 14.71
C THR A 403 -6.04 1.35 14.04
N GLY A 404 -6.27 2.56 14.50
CA GLY A 404 -5.68 3.76 13.95
C GLY A 404 -5.70 4.93 14.93
N LEU A 405 -5.04 6.03 14.54
CA LEU A 405 -4.90 7.20 15.41
C LEU A 405 -6.25 7.77 15.83
N TRP A 406 -7.20 7.96 14.91
CA TRP A 406 -8.53 8.48 15.22
C TRP A 406 -9.29 7.55 16.18
N GLN A 407 -9.15 6.22 16.05
CA GLN A 407 -9.83 5.24 16.89
C GLN A 407 -9.36 5.28 18.35
N VAL A 408 -8.10 5.66 18.60
CA VAL A 408 -7.54 5.80 19.96
C VAL A 408 -7.57 7.22 20.50
N SER A 409 -8.02 8.21 19.68
CA SER A 409 -8.07 9.64 20.03
C SER A 409 -9.49 10.14 20.39
N GLY A 410 -10.49 9.25 20.41
CA GLY A 410 -11.85 9.68 20.77
C GLY A 410 -12.97 8.91 20.09
N ARG A 411 -12.63 7.93 19.24
CA ARG A 411 -13.52 6.97 18.54
C ARG A 411 -15.03 7.36 18.48
N SER A 412 -15.73 7.28 19.63
CA SER A 412 -17.17 7.51 19.72
C SER A 412 -17.57 8.97 19.86
N GLN A 413 -16.64 9.85 20.25
CA GLN A 413 -16.91 11.27 20.50
C GLN A 413 -16.69 12.12 19.24
N ILE A 414 -16.02 11.56 18.21
CA ILE A 414 -15.80 12.25 16.96
C ILE A 414 -17.02 12.00 16.05
N GLU A 415 -17.79 13.04 15.80
CA GLU A 415 -19.00 13.04 14.96
C GLU A 415 -18.75 13.67 13.59
N ASP A 416 -17.68 14.44 13.44
CA ASP A 416 -17.29 15.08 12.19
C ASP A 416 -16.35 14.18 11.37
N PHE A 417 -16.73 13.93 10.13
CA PHE A 417 -15.92 13.14 9.20
C PHE A 417 -14.60 13.83 8.83
N GLU A 418 -14.58 15.16 8.73
CA GLU A 418 -13.36 15.92 8.41
C GLU A 418 -12.31 15.78 9.53
N GLU A 419 -12.74 15.69 10.79
CA GLU A 419 -11.82 15.43 11.90
C GLU A 419 -11.23 14.02 11.83
N VAL A 420 -12.00 13.02 11.39
CA VAL A 420 -11.48 11.68 11.11
C VAL A 420 -10.43 11.71 10.00
N VAL A 421 -10.69 12.44 8.91
CA VAL A 421 -9.77 12.63 7.79
C VAL A 421 -8.48 13.30 8.27
N ARG A 422 -8.60 14.36 9.07
CA ARG A 422 -7.46 15.09 9.63
C ARG A 422 -6.55 14.19 10.47
N LEU A 423 -7.13 13.38 11.35
CA LEU A 423 -6.36 12.44 12.20
C LEU A 423 -5.72 11.32 11.38
N ASP A 424 -6.40 10.81 10.36
CA ASP A 424 -5.85 9.80 9.46
C ASP A 424 -4.68 10.37 8.64
N CYS A 425 -4.80 11.59 8.11
CA CYS A 425 -3.71 12.28 7.41
C CYS A 425 -2.55 12.60 8.36
N GLN A 426 -2.83 13.06 9.58
CA GLN A 426 -1.81 13.28 10.60
C GLN A 426 -1.02 12.01 10.93
N TYR A 427 -1.68 10.85 10.97
CA TYR A 427 -1.02 9.56 11.14
C TYR A 427 -0.09 9.25 9.97
N ILE A 428 -0.53 9.47 8.73
CA ILE A 428 0.25 9.22 7.51
C ILE A 428 1.49 10.09 7.47
N ASP A 429 1.35 11.39 7.75
CA ASP A 429 2.41 12.38 7.66
C ASP A 429 3.50 12.19 8.72
N ASN A 430 3.09 11.80 9.93
CA ASN A 430 3.98 11.60 11.07
C ASN A 430 4.27 10.14 11.36
N TRP A 431 4.00 9.25 10.40
CA TRP A 431 4.14 7.83 10.61
C TRP A 431 5.58 7.43 10.97
N SER A 432 5.67 6.62 12.02
CA SER A 432 6.90 5.95 12.45
C SER A 432 6.57 4.61 13.13
N PRO A 433 7.49 3.64 13.17
CA PRO A 433 7.27 2.39 13.91
C PRO A 433 6.94 2.62 15.40
N SER A 434 7.52 3.64 16.01
CA SER A 434 7.24 4.02 17.41
C SER A 434 5.81 4.53 17.60
N LEU A 435 5.25 5.23 16.59
CA LEU A 435 3.86 5.68 16.62
C LEU A 435 2.91 4.48 16.54
N ASP A 436 3.19 3.49 15.70
CA ASP A 436 2.41 2.26 15.61
C ASP A 436 2.38 1.53 16.96
N ILE A 437 3.53 1.35 17.60
CA ILE A 437 3.63 0.73 18.92
C ILE A 437 2.80 1.50 19.95
N LYS A 438 2.86 2.84 19.94
CA LYS A 438 2.10 3.70 20.84
C LYS A 438 0.58 3.54 20.65
N ILE A 439 0.13 3.46 19.40
CA ILE A 439 -1.28 3.24 19.05
C ILE A 439 -1.72 1.85 19.48
N LEU A 440 -0.92 0.80 19.28
CA LEU A 440 -1.24 -0.56 19.72
C LEU A 440 -1.42 -0.63 21.25
N PHE A 441 -0.53 -0.03 22.03
CA PHE A 441 -0.69 0.01 23.49
C PHE A 441 -1.96 0.78 23.93
N LYS A 442 -2.26 1.92 23.29
CA LYS A 442 -3.50 2.65 23.55
C LYS A 442 -4.74 1.82 23.21
N THR A 443 -4.69 1.08 22.07
CA THR A 443 -5.80 0.21 21.65
C THR A 443 -6.08 -0.88 22.68
N LEU A 444 -5.04 -1.53 23.22
CA LEU A 444 -5.21 -2.51 24.28
C LEU A 444 -5.92 -1.88 25.49
N GLY A 445 -5.52 -0.69 25.93
CA GLY A 445 -6.19 0.06 26.99
C GLY A 445 -7.68 0.29 26.71
N VAL A 446 -8.04 0.74 25.51
CA VAL A 446 -9.43 1.00 25.10
C VAL A 446 -10.25 -0.29 25.07
N VAL A 447 -9.70 -1.40 24.56
CA VAL A 447 -10.40 -2.70 24.50
C VAL A 447 -10.67 -3.24 25.90
N PHE A 448 -9.70 -3.15 26.82
CA PHE A 448 -9.89 -3.63 28.19
C PHE A 448 -10.84 -2.76 29.04
N THR A 449 -10.85 -1.45 28.81
CA THR A 449 -11.73 -0.55 29.55
C THR A 449 -13.16 -0.48 29.00
N GLY A 450 -13.36 -0.95 27.76
CA GLY A 450 -14.66 -0.87 27.07
C GLY A 450 -15.13 0.57 26.78
N HIS A 451 -14.29 1.58 27.01
CA HIS A 451 -14.62 2.98 26.74
C HIS A 451 -14.66 3.23 25.23
N GLY A 452 -15.79 3.73 24.74
CA GLY A 452 -15.96 4.09 23.34
C GLY A 452 -16.42 2.96 22.41
N ALA A 453 -16.82 1.82 22.92
CA ALA A 453 -17.50 0.78 22.16
C ALA A 453 -19.03 0.99 22.23
N GLN A 454 -19.65 1.27 21.10
CA GLN A 454 -21.11 1.28 20.91
C GLN A 454 -21.51 0.29 19.84
#